data_438a7c3b42cd1ab24ec2bd8f2f218964
#
_entry.id   438a7c3b42cd1ab24ec2bd8f2f218964
#
_cell.length_a   1.000
_cell.length_b   1.000
_cell.length_c   1.000
_cell.angle_alpha   90.00
_cell.angle_beta   90.00
_cell.angle_gamma   90.00
#
_symmetry.space_group_name_H-M   'P 1'
#
loop_
_entity.id
_entity.type
_entity.pdbx_description
1 polymer ?
#
loop_
_entity_poly.entity_id
_entity_poly.type
_entity_poly.pdbx_seq_one_letter_code
_entity_poly.pdbx_strand_id
1 'polypeptide(L)'
;VESIRKDFGQEGSINKMEKGLNTNNTHDYRSLGSITPSGFFGTGPENIVELKNFLTDEERTRLTNFAKTNKTWDVTDSHVNENGTVIYDANAWFDRVCTRRSMEISADPSIVDVVDNLISRLQVEVEKFFNVKVQATGPAIVKWPIGSRQDPHADKELHEGPDAGTPNDFPHYDIASLFYFNDDYEGGELFFPVQGIEFKPVGGSAYFFPGDKGYIHGVRPIISGGRYTSPFFWQILEHTGDIKP
;
A
#
# COMPACT_ATOMS: atom_id res chain seq x y z
N VAL A 1 27.15 21.15 -16.29
CA VAL A 1 27.06 20.48 -15.00
C VAL A 1 26.00 19.43 -15.18
N GLU A 2 26.41 18.23 -15.54
CA GLU A 2 25.55 17.05 -15.68
C GLU A 2 25.10 16.60 -14.30
N SER A 3 23.81 16.68 -14.04
CA SER A 3 23.21 16.05 -12.86
C SER A 3 23.20 14.55 -13.10
N ILE A 4 24.07 13.84 -12.40
CA ILE A 4 23.98 12.38 -12.27
C ILE A 4 22.73 12.10 -11.43
N ARG A 5 21.61 11.81 -12.10
CA ARG A 5 20.50 11.09 -11.48
C ARG A 5 21.02 9.67 -11.24
N LYS A 6 21.46 9.41 -10.02
CA LYS A 6 21.61 8.04 -9.56
C LYS A 6 20.19 7.48 -9.38
N ASP A 7 19.78 6.63 -10.30
CA ASP A 7 18.66 5.71 -10.13
C ASP A 7 18.91 4.86 -8.89
N PHE A 8 18.41 5.32 -7.75
CA PHE A 8 18.35 4.51 -6.54
C PHE A 8 17.02 3.77 -6.49
N GLY A 9 16.97 2.62 -7.20
CA GLY A 9 16.51 1.44 -6.54
C GLY A 9 15.03 1.25 -6.23
N GLN A 10 14.07 1.98 -6.85
CA GLN A 10 12.69 1.49 -6.85
C GLN A 10 12.60 0.12 -7.55
N GLU A 11 13.33 -0.06 -8.66
CA GLU A 11 13.42 -1.38 -9.32
C GLU A 11 13.96 -2.50 -8.43
N GLY A 12 14.94 -2.21 -7.60
CA GLY A 12 15.51 -3.22 -6.69
C GLY A 12 14.58 -3.62 -5.55
N SER A 13 13.74 -2.70 -5.05
CA SER A 13 12.79 -2.95 -3.97
C SER A 13 11.57 -3.75 -4.46
N ILE A 14 11.00 -3.37 -5.61
CA ILE A 14 9.85 -4.05 -6.22
C ILE A 14 10.21 -5.46 -6.66
N ASN A 15 11.35 -5.63 -7.35
CA ASN A 15 11.81 -6.97 -7.72
C ASN A 15 12.09 -7.89 -6.53
N LYS A 16 12.44 -7.34 -5.37
CA LYS A 16 12.60 -8.11 -4.13
C LYS A 16 11.27 -8.48 -3.49
N MET A 17 10.28 -7.56 -3.51
CA MET A 17 8.93 -7.85 -3.01
C MET A 17 8.25 -8.94 -3.83
N GLU A 18 8.32 -8.86 -5.16
CA GLU A 18 7.68 -9.81 -6.07
C GLU A 18 8.34 -11.20 -6.04
N LYS A 19 9.67 -11.28 -5.86
CA LYS A 19 10.38 -12.56 -5.75
C LYS A 19 10.04 -13.37 -4.51
N GLY A 20 9.49 -12.75 -3.47
CA GLY A 20 9.09 -13.44 -2.24
C GLY A 20 7.75 -14.17 -2.34
N LEU A 21 6.87 -13.79 -3.27
CA LEU A 21 5.50 -14.34 -3.35
C LEU A 21 5.35 -15.50 -4.34
N ASN A 22 6.27 -15.68 -5.28
CA ASN A 22 6.09 -16.73 -6.28
C ASN A 22 7.42 -17.26 -6.81
N THR A 23 7.91 -18.32 -6.20
CA THR A 23 9.16 -18.98 -6.62
C THR A 23 9.05 -19.71 -7.96
N ASN A 24 7.84 -19.79 -8.57
CA ASN A 24 7.61 -20.56 -9.80
C ASN A 24 7.01 -19.76 -10.97
N ASN A 25 6.72 -18.46 -10.81
CA ASN A 25 6.14 -17.65 -11.88
C ASN A 25 6.93 -16.35 -12.03
N THR A 26 7.94 -16.37 -12.90
CA THR A 26 8.67 -15.18 -13.37
C THR A 26 7.83 -14.43 -14.42
N HIS A 27 6.58 -14.07 -14.13
CA HIS A 27 5.86 -13.16 -14.97
C HIS A 27 6.42 -11.76 -14.73
N ASP A 28 6.93 -11.16 -15.78
CA ASP A 28 7.23 -9.74 -15.84
C ASP A 28 5.90 -9.00 -15.85
N TYR A 29 5.40 -8.63 -14.68
CA TYR A 29 4.12 -7.92 -14.50
C TYR A 29 4.06 -6.61 -15.30
N ARG A 30 5.23 -6.02 -15.63
CA ARG A 30 5.32 -4.83 -16.46
C ARG A 30 4.88 -5.07 -17.91
N SER A 31 4.97 -6.32 -18.38
CA SER A 31 4.58 -6.69 -19.74
C SER A 31 3.11 -7.02 -19.90
N LEU A 32 2.39 -7.31 -18.82
CA LEU A 32 1.01 -7.79 -18.89
C LEU A 32 -0.02 -6.65 -18.97
N GLY A 33 0.32 -5.43 -18.53
CA GLY A 33 -0.63 -4.32 -18.43
C GLY A 33 -1.80 -4.68 -17.50
N SER A 34 -2.50 -3.68 -16.97
CA SER A 34 -3.73 -3.94 -16.24
C SER A 34 -4.85 -4.36 -17.20
N ILE A 35 -5.63 -5.36 -16.82
CA ILE A 35 -6.85 -5.74 -17.57
C ILE A 35 -8.01 -4.76 -17.31
N THR A 36 -7.89 -3.88 -16.32
CA THR A 36 -8.88 -2.86 -16.01
C THR A 36 -8.46 -1.51 -16.56
N PRO A 37 -9.21 -0.92 -17.50
CA PRO A 37 -8.95 0.44 -17.95
C PRO A 37 -9.23 1.46 -16.84
N SER A 38 -8.68 2.66 -16.99
CA SER A 38 -8.99 3.79 -16.13
C SER A 38 -10.50 4.03 -16.04
N GLY A 39 -11.01 4.22 -14.81
CA GLY A 39 -12.43 4.43 -14.57
C GLY A 39 -13.32 3.18 -14.68
N PHE A 40 -12.73 1.99 -14.76
CA PHE A 40 -13.48 0.73 -14.88
C PHE A 40 -14.52 0.55 -13.77
N PHE A 41 -14.18 0.88 -12.52
CA PHE A 41 -15.09 0.78 -11.37
C PHE A 41 -15.95 2.04 -11.17
N GLY A 42 -15.91 3.02 -12.08
CA GLY A 42 -16.54 4.32 -11.87
C GLY A 42 -15.74 5.17 -10.88
N THR A 43 -16.42 6.12 -10.22
CA THR A 43 -15.83 7.04 -9.23
C THR A 43 -16.68 7.18 -7.97
N GLY A 44 -17.59 6.25 -7.75
CA GLY A 44 -18.53 6.30 -6.64
C GLY A 44 -17.87 5.97 -5.29
N PRO A 45 -18.31 6.64 -4.20
CA PRO A 45 -17.76 6.42 -2.87
C PRO A 45 -18.01 4.99 -2.33
N GLU A 46 -18.98 4.27 -2.87
CA GLU A 46 -19.33 2.89 -2.50
C GLU A 46 -18.21 1.89 -2.76
N ASN A 47 -17.26 2.23 -3.62
CA ASN A 47 -16.09 1.39 -3.88
C ASN A 47 -14.93 1.62 -2.91
N ILE A 48 -15.07 2.56 -1.96
CA ILE A 48 -14.15 2.75 -0.85
C ILE A 48 -14.71 1.95 0.34
N VAL A 49 -14.20 0.76 0.53
CA VAL A 49 -14.76 -0.22 1.48
C VAL A 49 -13.94 -0.24 2.77
N GLU A 50 -14.64 -0.13 3.90
CA GLU A 50 -14.10 -0.36 5.23
C GLU A 50 -14.65 -1.65 5.82
N LEU A 51 -13.79 -2.54 6.26
CA LEU A 51 -14.12 -3.72 7.04
C LEU A 51 -13.67 -3.50 8.49
N LYS A 52 -14.60 -3.08 9.35
CA LYS A 52 -14.34 -2.84 10.77
C LYS A 52 -14.09 -4.15 11.51
N ASN A 53 -13.17 -4.11 12.50
CA ASN A 53 -12.80 -5.28 13.30
C ASN A 53 -12.37 -6.49 12.45
N PHE A 54 -11.71 -6.22 11.33
CA PHE A 54 -11.22 -7.27 10.43
C PHE A 54 -10.08 -8.06 11.06
N LEU A 55 -9.17 -7.38 11.75
CA LEU A 55 -8.14 -8.00 12.57
C LEU A 55 -8.75 -8.37 13.94
N THR A 56 -8.46 -9.58 14.41
CA THR A 56 -8.75 -9.94 15.80
C THR A 56 -7.88 -9.12 16.76
N ASP A 57 -8.27 -9.01 18.01
CA ASP A 57 -7.50 -8.29 19.04
C ASP A 57 -6.08 -8.89 19.20
N GLU A 58 -5.93 -10.20 19.04
CA GLU A 58 -4.65 -10.88 19.10
C GLU A 58 -3.76 -10.49 17.91
N GLU A 59 -4.27 -10.55 16.69
CA GLU A 59 -3.57 -10.15 15.45
C GLU A 59 -3.17 -8.67 15.52
N ARG A 60 -4.11 -7.80 15.91
CA ARG A 60 -3.88 -6.36 16.07
C ARG A 60 -2.77 -6.10 17.08
N THR A 61 -2.84 -6.72 18.24
CA THR A 61 -1.85 -6.58 19.31
C THR A 61 -0.49 -7.05 18.84
N ARG A 62 -0.42 -8.20 18.21
CA ARG A 62 0.82 -8.81 17.73
C ARG A 62 1.49 -7.96 16.66
N LEU A 63 0.74 -7.51 15.64
CA LEU A 63 1.25 -6.65 14.56
C LEU A 63 1.70 -5.28 15.08
N THR A 64 0.93 -4.68 15.99
CA THR A 64 1.31 -3.41 16.61
C THR A 64 2.59 -3.53 17.44
N ASN A 65 2.71 -4.59 18.25
CA ASN A 65 3.92 -4.85 19.02
C ASN A 65 5.13 -5.12 18.13
N PHE A 66 4.95 -5.91 17.07
CA PHE A 66 5.99 -6.12 16.07
C PHE A 66 6.43 -4.79 15.48
N ALA A 67 5.51 -3.97 14.98
CA ALA A 67 5.83 -2.68 14.37
C ALA A 67 6.53 -1.71 15.35
N LYS A 68 6.18 -1.74 16.64
CA LYS A 68 6.81 -0.91 17.68
C LYS A 68 8.21 -1.39 18.08
N THR A 69 8.49 -2.68 18.05
CA THR A 69 9.71 -3.28 18.61
C THR A 69 10.70 -3.79 17.57
N ASN A 70 10.24 -4.03 16.34
CA ASN A 70 11.09 -4.52 15.27
C ASN A 70 12.25 -3.56 14.98
N LYS A 71 13.42 -4.12 14.71
CA LYS A 71 14.64 -3.38 14.37
C LYS A 71 15.08 -3.59 12.92
N THR A 72 14.43 -4.51 12.23
CA THR A 72 14.77 -4.89 10.85
C THR A 72 13.87 -4.09 9.90
N TRP A 73 14.25 -2.84 9.63
CA TRP A 73 13.54 -1.92 8.77
C TRP A 73 14.38 -1.54 7.57
N ASP A 74 13.76 -1.54 6.39
CA ASP A 74 14.31 -0.90 5.21
C ASP A 74 13.93 0.59 5.26
N VAL A 75 14.92 1.46 5.16
CA VAL A 75 14.68 2.91 5.08
C VAL A 75 14.44 3.27 3.62
N THR A 76 13.37 4.00 3.36
CA THR A 76 13.02 4.49 2.03
C THR A 76 12.85 6.00 2.05
N ASP A 77 12.96 6.63 0.89
CA ASP A 77 12.71 8.05 0.66
C ASP A 77 13.46 8.95 1.65
N SER A 78 14.72 8.62 1.90
CA SER A 78 15.62 9.37 2.75
C SER A 78 16.92 9.71 2.03
N HIS A 79 17.55 10.79 2.44
CA HIS A 79 18.88 11.15 2.00
C HIS A 79 19.75 11.57 3.19
N VAL A 80 21.04 11.50 3.01
CA VAL A 80 22.00 11.98 4.02
C VAL A 80 22.44 13.38 3.62
N ASN A 81 22.26 14.36 4.50
CA ASN A 81 22.71 15.71 4.26
C ASN A 81 24.24 15.85 4.42
N GLU A 82 24.77 17.05 4.14
CA GLU A 82 26.22 17.35 4.21
C GLU A 82 26.81 17.09 5.60
N ASN A 83 26.00 17.12 6.65
CA ASN A 83 26.39 16.88 8.04
C ASN A 83 26.29 15.41 8.47
N GLY A 84 25.96 14.49 7.56
CA GLY A 84 25.77 13.09 7.87
C GLY A 84 24.45 12.75 8.54
N THR A 85 23.49 13.69 8.60
CA THR A 85 22.17 13.46 9.17
C THR A 85 21.25 12.87 8.13
N VAL A 86 20.53 11.81 8.49
CA VAL A 86 19.48 11.24 7.65
C VAL A 86 18.26 12.15 7.67
N ILE A 87 17.85 12.62 6.51
CA ILE A 87 16.65 13.43 6.32
C ILE A 87 15.66 12.62 5.53
N TYR A 88 14.45 12.48 6.04
CA TYR A 88 13.33 11.81 5.38
C TYR A 88 12.56 12.83 4.54
N ASP A 89 12.18 12.43 3.34
CA ASP A 89 11.28 13.25 2.52
C ASP A 89 9.91 13.31 3.18
N ALA A 90 9.44 14.53 3.45
CA ALA A 90 8.13 14.73 4.07
C ALA A 90 6.97 14.35 3.15
N ASN A 91 7.20 14.30 1.83
CA ASN A 91 6.25 13.82 0.83
C ASN A 91 6.34 12.32 0.58
N ALA A 92 7.31 11.63 1.19
CA ALA A 92 7.38 10.19 1.13
C ALA A 92 6.09 9.59 1.70
N TRP A 93 5.54 8.60 1.05
CA TRP A 93 4.34 7.94 1.58
C TRP A 93 4.65 7.06 2.80
N PHE A 94 5.94 6.71 2.98
CA PHE A 94 6.47 6.10 4.22
C PHE A 94 7.97 6.37 4.30
N ASP A 95 8.52 6.36 5.50
CA ASP A 95 9.96 6.48 5.74
C ASP A 95 10.62 5.15 6.11
N ARG A 96 9.83 4.17 6.56
CA ARG A 96 10.31 2.84 6.93
C ARG A 96 9.34 1.76 6.49
N VAL A 97 9.90 0.77 5.82
CA VAL A 97 9.20 -0.41 5.33
C VAL A 97 9.87 -1.65 5.92
N CYS A 98 9.07 -2.57 6.38
CA CYS A 98 9.50 -3.93 6.67
C CYS A 98 8.91 -4.82 5.58
N THR A 99 9.72 -5.11 4.56
CA THR A 99 9.33 -5.99 3.46
C THR A 99 9.13 -7.43 3.96
N ARG A 100 8.50 -8.28 3.14
CA ARG A 100 8.40 -9.71 3.44
C ARG A 100 9.76 -10.30 3.82
N ARG A 101 10.81 -9.99 3.05
CA ARG A 101 12.16 -10.44 3.36
C ARG A 101 12.65 -9.96 4.72
N SER A 102 12.38 -8.72 5.05
CA SER A 102 12.76 -8.15 6.35
C SER A 102 11.96 -8.74 7.50
N MET A 103 10.69 -9.11 7.27
CA MET A 103 9.89 -9.87 8.24
C MET A 103 10.47 -11.27 8.47
N GLU A 104 10.84 -12.00 7.41
CA GLU A 104 11.42 -13.35 7.47
C GLU A 104 12.73 -13.43 8.26
N ILE A 105 13.54 -12.37 8.23
CA ILE A 105 14.83 -12.30 8.94
C ILE A 105 14.75 -11.51 10.26
N SER A 106 13.56 -11.08 10.66
CA SER A 106 13.33 -10.38 11.92
C SER A 106 13.45 -11.30 13.14
N ALA A 107 13.35 -10.72 14.33
CA ALA A 107 13.32 -11.49 15.57
C ALA A 107 12.03 -12.33 15.74
N ASP A 108 10.97 -12.01 15.00
CA ASP A 108 9.72 -12.80 14.93
C ASP A 108 9.34 -13.09 13.47
N PRO A 109 9.96 -14.09 12.82
CA PRO A 109 9.64 -14.43 11.43
C PRO A 109 8.20 -14.92 11.23
N SER A 110 7.54 -15.42 12.27
CA SER A 110 6.17 -15.91 12.19
C SER A 110 5.13 -14.79 12.04
N ILE A 111 5.56 -13.52 12.06
CA ILE A 111 4.70 -12.39 11.67
C ILE A 111 4.24 -12.50 10.22
N VAL A 112 5.03 -13.13 9.36
CA VAL A 112 4.69 -13.41 7.96
C VAL A 112 3.40 -14.22 7.86
N ASP A 113 3.25 -15.25 8.69
CA ASP A 113 2.06 -16.11 8.69
C ASP A 113 0.80 -15.32 9.07
N VAL A 114 0.92 -14.35 10.00
CA VAL A 114 -0.19 -13.49 10.38
C VAL A 114 -0.62 -12.61 9.22
N VAL A 115 0.35 -11.97 8.55
CA VAL A 115 0.08 -11.11 7.39
C VAL A 115 -0.53 -11.91 6.24
N ASP A 116 0.02 -13.09 5.93
CA ASP A 116 -0.47 -13.97 4.86
C ASP A 116 -1.91 -14.45 5.13
N ASN A 117 -2.23 -14.76 6.38
CA ASN A 117 -3.59 -15.13 6.77
C ASN A 117 -4.57 -13.96 6.58
N LEU A 118 -4.19 -12.76 6.99
CA LEU A 118 -5.01 -11.55 6.78
C LEU A 118 -5.26 -11.30 5.30
N ILE A 119 -4.23 -11.41 4.46
CA ILE A 119 -4.35 -11.23 3.01
C ILE A 119 -5.29 -12.28 2.42
N SER A 120 -5.15 -13.55 2.81
CA SER A 120 -6.00 -14.62 2.30
C SER A 120 -7.48 -14.40 2.66
N ARG A 121 -7.75 -13.88 3.86
CA ARG A 121 -9.12 -13.53 4.27
C ARG A 121 -9.65 -12.33 3.51
N LEU A 122 -8.81 -11.30 3.30
CA LEU A 122 -9.24 -10.09 2.58
C LEU A 122 -9.46 -10.36 1.09
N GLN A 123 -8.70 -11.29 0.50
CA GLN A 123 -8.89 -11.71 -0.88
C GLN A 123 -10.34 -12.16 -1.15
N VAL A 124 -10.93 -12.93 -0.24
CA VAL A 124 -12.31 -13.39 -0.37
C VAL A 124 -13.29 -12.22 -0.43
N GLU A 125 -13.09 -11.20 0.40
CA GLU A 125 -13.95 -10.02 0.44
C GLU A 125 -13.77 -9.15 -0.82
N VAL A 126 -12.54 -8.94 -1.27
CA VAL A 126 -12.23 -8.18 -2.49
C VAL A 126 -12.81 -8.87 -3.73
N GLU A 127 -12.57 -10.18 -3.89
CA GLU A 127 -13.08 -10.96 -5.00
C GLU A 127 -14.62 -10.95 -5.07
N LYS A 128 -15.26 -11.08 -3.91
CA LYS A 128 -16.73 -11.04 -3.79
C LYS A 128 -17.28 -9.67 -4.11
N PHE A 129 -16.67 -8.60 -3.60
CA PHE A 129 -17.16 -7.24 -3.76
C PHE A 129 -17.09 -6.77 -5.21
N PHE A 130 -15.94 -6.98 -5.86
CA PHE A 130 -15.70 -6.52 -7.22
C PHE A 130 -16.07 -7.54 -8.31
N ASN A 131 -16.49 -8.74 -7.97
CA ASN A 131 -16.72 -9.85 -8.90
C ASN A 131 -15.50 -10.15 -9.79
N VAL A 132 -14.36 -10.32 -9.16
CA VAL A 132 -13.07 -10.54 -9.82
C VAL A 132 -12.33 -11.72 -9.20
N LYS A 133 -11.30 -12.21 -9.91
CA LYS A 133 -10.23 -13.00 -9.33
C LYS A 133 -8.98 -12.14 -9.25
N VAL A 134 -8.32 -12.15 -8.10
CA VAL A 134 -7.17 -11.29 -7.85
C VAL A 134 -5.96 -12.06 -7.35
N GLN A 135 -4.80 -11.47 -7.55
CA GLN A 135 -3.54 -11.90 -6.97
C GLN A 135 -2.96 -10.74 -6.16
N ALA A 136 -2.59 -11.00 -4.91
CA ALA A 136 -1.94 -10.03 -4.05
C ALA A 136 -0.49 -9.75 -4.52
N THR A 137 -0.08 -8.50 -4.45
CA THR A 137 1.32 -8.11 -4.52
C THR A 137 1.99 -8.26 -3.15
N GLY A 138 3.30 -8.11 -3.07
CA GLY A 138 4.04 -8.28 -1.82
C GLY A 138 3.63 -7.31 -0.73
N PRO A 139 3.10 -7.79 0.40
CA PRO A 139 2.78 -6.94 1.54
C PRO A 139 4.03 -6.44 2.23
N ALA A 140 3.92 -5.27 2.83
CA ALA A 140 4.91 -4.73 3.73
C ALA A 140 4.25 -4.20 5.00
N ILE A 141 4.98 -4.19 6.11
CA ILE A 141 4.59 -3.40 7.28
C ILE A 141 5.28 -2.05 7.16
N VAL A 142 4.52 -0.98 7.33
CA VAL A 142 4.98 0.39 7.17
C VAL A 142 4.79 1.17 8.46
N LYS A 143 5.86 1.86 8.84
CA LYS A 143 5.88 2.77 9.98
C LYS A 143 5.87 4.22 9.47
N TRP A 144 4.90 4.99 9.95
CA TRP A 144 4.73 6.39 9.65
C TRP A 144 5.07 7.22 10.90
N PRO A 145 6.23 7.87 10.95
CA PRO A 145 6.58 8.75 12.06
C PRO A 145 5.87 10.10 11.95
N ILE A 146 6.05 10.93 12.98
CA ILE A 146 5.55 12.30 13.01
C ILE A 146 6.10 13.08 11.79
N GLY A 147 5.20 13.80 11.12
CA GLY A 147 5.48 14.58 9.92
C GLY A 147 5.31 13.80 8.59
N SER A 148 5.29 12.48 8.62
CA SER A 148 5.04 11.68 7.42
C SER A 148 3.64 11.92 6.90
N ARG A 149 3.52 12.08 5.59
CA ARG A 149 2.28 12.26 4.84
C ARG A 149 2.41 11.61 3.49
N GLN A 150 1.32 11.57 2.76
CA GLN A 150 1.33 11.22 1.35
C GLN A 150 0.44 12.19 0.58
N ASP A 151 1.02 12.84 -0.42
CA ASP A 151 0.28 13.75 -1.29
C ASP A 151 -0.71 12.95 -2.15
N PRO A 152 -1.78 13.59 -2.67
CA PRO A 152 -2.76 12.93 -3.51
C PRO A 152 -2.11 12.22 -4.71
N HIS A 153 -2.48 10.97 -4.94
CA HIS A 153 -1.96 10.14 -6.03
C HIS A 153 -2.96 9.06 -6.42
N ALA A 154 -2.77 8.48 -7.58
CA ALA A 154 -3.35 7.20 -7.98
C ALA A 154 -2.25 6.12 -7.94
N ASP A 155 -2.64 4.87 -7.69
CA ASP A 155 -1.66 3.78 -7.50
C ASP A 155 -1.13 3.24 -8.82
N LYS A 156 -1.97 3.13 -9.85
CA LYS A 156 -1.65 2.46 -11.13
C LYS A 156 -1.43 3.36 -12.33
N GLU A 157 -1.69 4.66 -12.19
CA GLU A 157 -1.67 5.62 -13.31
C GLU A 157 -1.19 7.01 -12.87
N LEU A 158 -0.75 7.78 -13.83
CA LEU A 158 -0.48 9.20 -13.64
C LEU A 158 -1.82 9.93 -13.40
N HIS A 159 -1.87 10.79 -12.41
CA HIS A 159 -3.12 11.48 -12.04
C HIS A 159 -3.12 12.95 -12.41
N GLU A 160 -1.96 13.51 -12.81
CA GLU A 160 -1.79 14.90 -13.17
C GLU A 160 -1.13 15.08 -14.53
N GLY A 161 -1.26 16.27 -15.11
CA GLY A 161 -0.63 16.65 -16.35
C GLY A 161 -1.32 16.10 -17.60
N PRO A 162 -0.67 16.27 -18.78
CA PRO A 162 -1.24 15.87 -20.07
C PRO A 162 -1.40 14.35 -20.21
N ASP A 163 -0.63 13.58 -19.47
CA ASP A 163 -0.63 12.11 -19.53
C ASP A 163 -1.49 11.47 -18.44
N ALA A 164 -2.31 12.26 -17.73
CA ALA A 164 -3.19 11.75 -16.68
C ALA A 164 -4.11 10.64 -17.19
N GLY A 165 -4.10 9.49 -16.48
CA GLY A 165 -4.82 8.27 -16.85
C GLY A 165 -4.02 7.30 -17.70
N THR A 166 -2.75 7.62 -18.02
CA THR A 166 -1.84 6.61 -18.58
C THR A 166 -1.18 5.80 -17.45
N PRO A 167 -0.82 4.53 -17.72
CA PRO A 167 -0.17 3.70 -16.71
C PRO A 167 1.12 4.32 -16.18
N ASN A 168 1.33 4.22 -14.88
CA ASN A 168 2.59 4.52 -14.22
C ASN A 168 3.48 3.27 -14.14
N ASP A 169 4.49 3.26 -13.27
CA ASP A 169 5.39 2.11 -13.07
C ASP A 169 4.71 0.88 -12.44
N PHE A 170 3.46 1.02 -11.97
CA PHE A 170 2.69 0.00 -11.27
C PHE A 170 1.31 -0.26 -11.89
N PRO A 171 1.21 -0.53 -13.20
CA PRO A 171 -0.07 -0.63 -13.90
C PRO A 171 -0.94 -1.79 -13.41
N HIS A 172 -0.37 -2.71 -12.65
CA HIS A 172 -1.03 -3.88 -12.06
C HIS A 172 -1.61 -3.65 -10.65
N TYR A 173 -1.52 -2.43 -10.12
CA TYR A 173 -2.13 -2.07 -8.84
C TYR A 173 -3.61 -1.69 -9.04
N ASP A 174 -4.40 -2.69 -9.48
CA ASP A 174 -5.82 -2.47 -9.83
C ASP A 174 -6.67 -2.09 -8.63
N ILE A 175 -6.39 -2.69 -7.47
CA ILE A 175 -7.08 -2.42 -6.21
C ILE A 175 -6.04 -2.27 -5.12
N ALA A 176 -6.12 -1.17 -4.38
CA ALA A 176 -5.32 -0.93 -3.18
C ALA A 176 -5.98 -1.55 -1.95
N SER A 177 -5.18 -1.99 -1.00
CA SER A 177 -5.64 -2.46 0.31
C SER A 177 -4.69 -2.05 1.42
N LEU A 178 -5.26 -1.84 2.61
CA LEU A 178 -4.51 -1.46 3.80
C LEU A 178 -5.09 -2.16 5.03
N PHE A 179 -4.19 -2.69 5.87
CA PHE A 179 -4.51 -3.02 7.25
C PHE A 179 -4.02 -1.91 8.18
N TYR A 180 -4.85 -1.49 9.11
CA TYR A 180 -4.49 -0.53 10.16
C TYR A 180 -4.30 -1.26 11.48
N PHE A 181 -3.09 -1.19 12.07
CA PHE A 181 -2.78 -1.92 13.29
C PHE A 181 -3.16 -1.15 14.54
N ASN A 182 -3.10 0.19 14.49
CA ASN A 182 -3.35 1.06 15.62
C ASN A 182 -4.12 2.33 15.21
N ASP A 183 -4.62 3.03 16.23
CA ASP A 183 -5.31 4.31 16.11
C ASP A 183 -4.89 5.30 17.23
N ASP A 184 -3.85 4.94 17.99
CA ASP A 184 -3.27 5.74 19.08
C ASP A 184 -2.26 6.80 18.55
N TYR A 185 -2.63 7.52 17.48
CA TYR A 185 -1.90 8.62 16.88
C TYR A 185 -2.85 9.76 16.52
N GLU A 186 -2.32 10.97 16.25
CA GLU A 186 -3.09 12.12 15.76
C GLU A 186 -2.68 12.46 14.32
N GLY A 187 -3.60 13.02 13.55
CA GLY A 187 -3.46 13.19 12.11
C GLY A 187 -3.58 11.87 11.37
N GLY A 188 -2.98 11.80 10.18
CA GLY A 188 -2.93 10.57 9.38
C GLY A 188 -4.28 10.15 8.81
N GLU A 189 -5.22 11.09 8.65
CA GLU A 189 -6.48 10.85 7.98
C GLU A 189 -6.22 10.40 6.55
N LEU A 190 -6.98 9.40 6.10
CA LEU A 190 -7.06 8.99 4.71
C LEU A 190 -8.11 9.87 4.02
N PHE A 191 -7.77 10.47 2.88
CA PHE A 191 -8.69 11.34 2.17
C PHE A 191 -8.74 11.04 0.68
N PHE A 192 -9.92 11.24 0.09
CA PHE A 192 -10.24 10.99 -1.30
C PHE A 192 -10.87 12.28 -1.88
N PRO A 193 -10.08 13.15 -2.52
CA PRO A 193 -10.57 14.45 -2.97
C PRO A 193 -11.65 14.36 -4.06
N VAL A 194 -11.62 13.33 -4.92
CA VAL A 194 -12.63 13.12 -5.96
C VAL A 194 -14.00 12.81 -5.34
N GLN A 195 -14.05 11.99 -4.28
CA GLN A 195 -15.27 11.61 -3.58
C GLN A 195 -15.67 12.63 -2.48
N GLY A 196 -14.77 13.55 -2.12
CA GLY A 196 -14.99 14.48 -1.01
C GLY A 196 -15.04 13.79 0.36
N ILE A 197 -14.33 12.68 0.51
CA ILE A 197 -14.29 11.87 1.73
C ILE A 197 -12.96 12.07 2.44
N GLU A 198 -13.03 12.23 3.76
CA GLU A 198 -11.87 12.22 4.65
C GLU A 198 -12.28 11.57 5.98
N PHE A 199 -11.46 10.65 6.47
CA PHE A 199 -11.71 9.98 7.74
C PHE A 199 -10.42 9.50 8.39
N LYS A 200 -10.45 9.36 9.71
CA LYS A 200 -9.38 8.72 10.46
C LYS A 200 -9.63 7.22 10.52
N PRO A 201 -8.72 6.40 9.97
CA PRO A 201 -8.87 4.95 10.04
C PRO A 201 -8.82 4.43 11.48
N VAL A 202 -9.61 3.40 11.76
CA VAL A 202 -9.68 2.74 13.06
C VAL A 202 -8.74 1.55 13.09
N GLY A 203 -8.00 1.40 14.19
CA GLY A 203 -7.13 0.24 14.39
C GLY A 203 -7.91 -1.08 14.40
N GLY A 204 -7.39 -2.08 13.69
CA GLY A 204 -8.06 -3.36 13.46
C GLY A 204 -8.95 -3.41 12.21
N SER A 205 -9.09 -2.29 11.48
CA SER A 205 -9.84 -2.26 10.23
C SER A 205 -8.96 -2.63 9.02
N ALA A 206 -9.62 -3.16 7.98
CA ALA A 206 -9.07 -3.29 6.64
C ALA A 206 -9.83 -2.36 5.70
N TYR A 207 -9.12 -1.82 4.72
CA TYR A 207 -9.68 -0.99 3.66
C TYR A 207 -9.27 -1.54 2.31
N PHE A 208 -10.14 -1.35 1.30
CA PHE A 208 -9.78 -1.55 -0.09
C PHE A 208 -10.58 -0.63 -1.01
N PHE A 209 -9.97 -0.23 -2.13
CA PHE A 209 -10.54 0.67 -3.13
C PHE A 209 -9.78 0.53 -4.45
N PRO A 210 -10.37 0.94 -5.61
CA PRO A 210 -9.66 0.91 -6.89
C PRO A 210 -8.42 1.80 -6.91
N GLY A 211 -7.36 1.37 -7.60
CA GLY A 211 -6.07 2.08 -7.67
C GLY A 211 -5.96 3.10 -8.80
N ASP A 212 -7.03 3.31 -9.59
CA ASP A 212 -7.02 4.24 -10.72
C ASP A 212 -7.24 5.73 -10.30
N LYS A 213 -7.11 6.64 -11.26
CA LYS A 213 -7.27 8.09 -11.01
C LYS A 213 -8.65 8.51 -10.56
N GLY A 214 -9.65 7.63 -10.69
CA GLY A 214 -10.99 7.85 -10.12
C GLY A 214 -10.97 7.84 -8.58
N TYR A 215 -9.94 7.23 -7.99
CA TYR A 215 -9.77 7.08 -6.54
C TYR A 215 -8.46 7.68 -6.05
N ILE A 216 -8.13 8.87 -6.56
CA ILE A 216 -7.01 9.68 -6.03
C ILE A 216 -7.18 9.79 -4.52
N HIS A 217 -6.12 9.47 -3.79
CA HIS A 217 -6.14 9.49 -2.34
C HIS A 217 -4.80 9.95 -1.78
N GLY A 218 -4.81 10.32 -0.52
CA GLY A 218 -3.62 10.76 0.19
C GLY A 218 -3.76 10.58 1.70
N VAL A 219 -2.68 10.86 2.42
CA VAL A 219 -2.62 10.75 3.88
C VAL A 219 -2.21 12.09 4.47
N ARG A 220 -3.00 12.61 5.42
CA ARG A 220 -2.67 13.82 6.16
C ARG A 220 -1.42 13.60 7.02
N PRO A 221 -0.68 14.67 7.33
CA PRO A 221 0.50 14.55 8.19
C PRO A 221 0.19 13.87 9.53
N ILE A 222 1.09 13.01 9.97
CA ILE A 222 1.05 12.48 11.34
C ILE A 222 1.49 13.59 12.29
N ILE A 223 0.64 13.95 13.25
CA ILE A 223 0.85 15.05 14.19
C ILE A 223 1.53 14.54 15.47
N SER A 224 1.05 13.43 16.00
CA SER A 224 1.63 12.79 17.18
C SER A 224 1.46 11.28 17.16
N GLY A 225 2.29 10.55 17.91
CA GLY A 225 2.28 9.09 17.93
C GLY A 225 3.00 8.47 16.73
N GLY A 226 2.70 7.21 16.47
CA GLY A 226 3.21 6.47 15.31
C GLY A 226 2.08 5.66 14.67
N ARG A 227 1.88 5.82 13.37
CA ARG A 227 0.90 5.07 12.59
C ARG A 227 1.57 3.83 12.00
N TYR A 228 0.93 2.67 12.15
CA TYR A 228 1.44 1.40 11.64
C TYR A 228 0.40 0.75 10.74
N THR A 229 0.81 0.41 9.52
CA THR A 229 -0.08 -0.13 8.48
C THR A 229 0.61 -1.24 7.70
N SER A 230 -0.18 -2.00 6.97
CA SER A 230 0.32 -2.87 5.91
C SER A 230 -0.41 -2.55 4.61
N PRO A 231 0.18 -1.74 3.73
CA PRO A 231 -0.33 -1.54 2.38
C PRO A 231 0.07 -2.71 1.49
N PHE A 232 -0.80 -3.06 0.56
CA PHE A 232 -0.54 -3.98 -0.53
C PHE A 232 -1.60 -3.80 -1.62
N PHE A 233 -1.37 -4.41 -2.79
CA PHE A 233 -2.21 -4.20 -3.95
C PHE A 233 -2.65 -5.54 -4.52
N TRP A 234 -3.71 -5.49 -5.32
CA TRP A 234 -4.23 -6.63 -6.05
C TRP A 234 -4.14 -6.36 -7.54
N GLN A 235 -3.61 -7.34 -8.24
CA GLN A 235 -3.75 -7.45 -9.68
C GLN A 235 -5.02 -8.24 -9.98
N ILE A 236 -5.88 -7.72 -10.84
CA ILE A 236 -7.03 -8.46 -11.35
C ILE A 236 -6.56 -9.43 -12.43
N LEU A 237 -6.89 -10.70 -12.23
CA LEU A 237 -6.56 -11.78 -13.15
C LEU A 237 -7.75 -12.10 -14.08
N GLU A 238 -8.97 -11.98 -13.55
CA GLU A 238 -10.20 -12.36 -14.24
C GLU A 238 -11.41 -11.60 -13.69
N HIS A 239 -12.33 -11.22 -14.55
CA HIS A 239 -13.67 -10.74 -14.18
C HIS A 239 -14.64 -11.91 -14.16
N THR A 240 -15.29 -12.17 -13.01
CA THR A 240 -16.15 -13.34 -12.80
C THR A 240 -17.65 -13.06 -12.93
N GLY A 241 -18.02 -11.80 -13.12
CA GLY A 241 -19.42 -11.35 -13.25
C GLY A 241 -19.65 -10.56 -14.53
N ASP A 242 -20.93 -10.35 -14.85
CA ASP A 242 -21.30 -9.40 -15.89
C ASP A 242 -20.81 -8.01 -15.50
N ILE A 243 -20.02 -7.41 -16.37
CA ILE A 243 -19.56 -6.02 -16.22
C ILE A 243 -20.81 -5.16 -16.23
N LYS A 244 -21.21 -4.63 -15.08
CA LYS A 244 -22.25 -3.61 -15.04
C LYS A 244 -21.67 -2.35 -15.68
N PRO A 245 -22.27 -1.88 -16.77
CA PRO A 245 -21.83 -0.68 -17.46
C PRO A 245 -22.00 0.56 -16.58
#